data_0f4f76b7acbef48295a998cee0a0ae46
#
_entry.id   0f4f76b7acbef48295a998cee0a0ae46
#
_cell.length_a   1.000
_cell.length_b   1.000
_cell.length_c   1.000
_cell.angle_alpha   90.00
_cell.angle_beta   90.00
_cell.angle_gamma   90.00
#
_symmetry.space_group_name_H-M   'P 1'
#
loop_
_entity.id
_entity.type
_entity.pdbx_description
1 polymer ?
#
loop_
_entity_poly.entity_id
_entity_poly.type
_entity_poly.pdbx_seq_one_letter_code
_entity_poly.pdbx_strand_id
1 'polypeptide(L)'
;MKRHLVFDLDGTLVHSLPGIAQALNRSLEQLGLPTHPQHAVRLMIGRGAANLCASAIGYADAAEAPADQLDAVHNGFRREYPNCWQGDMTRIYPGISIMLHRLAAEGVKMAVLSNKPHDVTLPMVQTLFPTIPFSPIQGFTGEFPRKPDPAALHHIASLWGVTVADLTLVGDSMYDARTACNAACPCMLVAWGYSKVRDLVESGLPVYGSVEALEQALLD
;
A
#
# COMPACT_ATOMS: atom_id res chain seq x y z
N MET A 1 19.08 8.05 -13.32
CA MET A 1 18.81 7.47 -11.98
C MET A 1 17.81 8.34 -11.23
N LYS A 2 16.73 7.73 -10.74
CA LYS A 2 15.72 8.40 -9.89
C LYS A 2 16.28 8.59 -8.47
N ARG A 3 16.16 9.79 -7.91
CA ARG A 3 16.78 10.14 -6.62
C ARG A 3 15.82 10.15 -5.43
N HIS A 4 14.52 10.23 -5.69
CA HIS A 4 13.50 10.38 -4.66
C HIS A 4 12.34 9.42 -4.97
N LEU A 5 12.27 8.32 -4.23
CA LEU A 5 11.30 7.25 -4.46
C LEU A 5 10.28 7.17 -3.33
N VAL A 6 9.03 7.09 -3.68
CA VAL A 6 7.94 6.84 -2.74
C VAL A 6 7.29 5.51 -3.10
N PHE A 7 7.32 4.55 -2.20
CA PHE A 7 6.77 3.23 -2.44
C PHE A 7 5.43 3.06 -1.72
N ASP A 8 4.44 2.49 -2.40
CA ASP A 8 3.35 1.84 -1.69
C ASP A 8 3.86 0.58 -0.96
N LEU A 9 3.07 0.06 -0.03
CA LEU A 9 3.46 -1.06 0.83
C LEU A 9 2.79 -2.38 0.39
N ASP A 10 1.47 -2.46 0.56
CA ASP A 10 0.68 -3.68 0.38
C ASP A 10 0.50 -4.00 -1.12
N GLY A 11 1.09 -5.07 -1.63
CA GLY A 11 1.09 -5.41 -3.06
C GLY A 11 2.29 -4.86 -3.84
N THR A 12 3.06 -3.94 -3.25
CA THR A 12 4.25 -3.34 -3.87
C THR A 12 5.53 -3.87 -3.25
N LEU A 13 5.76 -3.59 -1.97
CA LEU A 13 6.94 -4.06 -1.22
C LEU A 13 6.68 -5.42 -0.56
N VAL A 14 5.45 -5.64 -0.10
CA VAL A 14 5.09 -6.83 0.68
C VAL A 14 3.79 -7.49 0.20
N HIS A 15 3.77 -8.81 0.30
CA HIS A 15 2.57 -9.62 0.15
C HIS A 15 1.91 -9.81 1.52
N SER A 16 0.94 -8.97 1.85
CA SER A 16 0.25 -8.92 3.14
C SER A 16 -1.18 -9.47 3.11
N LEU A 17 -1.65 -9.90 1.93
CA LEU A 17 -3.01 -10.41 1.72
C LEU A 17 -3.42 -11.52 2.70
N PRO A 18 -2.57 -12.51 3.06
CA PRO A 18 -2.95 -13.55 4.01
C PRO A 18 -3.32 -12.99 5.38
N GLY A 19 -2.52 -12.07 5.92
CA GLY A 19 -2.77 -11.43 7.21
C GLY A 19 -4.02 -10.54 7.21
N ILE A 20 -4.21 -9.77 6.13
CA ILE A 20 -5.42 -8.96 5.94
C ILE A 20 -6.67 -9.85 5.91
N ALA A 21 -6.66 -10.92 5.10
CA ALA A 21 -7.78 -11.84 4.98
C ALA A 21 -8.09 -12.57 6.29
N GLN A 22 -7.07 -12.98 7.02
CA GLN A 22 -7.24 -13.63 8.32
C GLN A 22 -7.89 -12.69 9.34
N ALA A 23 -7.40 -11.46 9.47
CA ALA A 23 -7.94 -10.50 10.42
C ALA A 23 -9.38 -10.12 10.08
N LEU A 24 -9.68 -9.90 8.79
CA LEU A 24 -11.03 -9.61 8.32
C LEU A 24 -11.98 -10.76 8.65
N ASN A 25 -11.61 -11.99 8.31
CA ASN A 25 -12.46 -13.16 8.54
C ASN A 25 -12.68 -13.43 10.02
N ARG A 26 -11.68 -13.26 10.89
CA ARG A 26 -11.87 -13.34 12.35
C ARG A 26 -12.86 -12.32 12.86
N SER A 27 -12.83 -11.09 12.35
CA SER A 27 -13.79 -10.06 12.69
C SER A 27 -15.21 -10.43 12.26
N LEU A 28 -15.36 -10.93 11.04
CA LEU A 28 -16.66 -11.37 10.52
C LEU A 28 -17.23 -12.56 11.30
N GLU A 29 -16.40 -13.58 11.59
CA GLU A 29 -16.78 -14.76 12.39
C GLU A 29 -17.31 -14.39 13.78
N GLN A 30 -16.61 -13.45 14.47
CA GLN A 30 -17.04 -12.97 15.79
C GLN A 30 -18.41 -12.29 15.77
N LEU A 31 -18.84 -11.79 14.61
CA LEU A 31 -20.13 -11.14 14.40
C LEU A 31 -21.17 -12.07 13.75
N GLY A 32 -20.84 -13.34 13.52
CA GLY A 32 -21.71 -14.29 12.85
C GLY A 32 -21.94 -13.98 11.35
N LEU A 33 -21.05 -13.20 10.74
CA LEU A 33 -21.12 -12.80 9.32
C LEU A 33 -20.35 -13.78 8.42
N PRO A 34 -20.73 -13.91 7.14
CA PRO A 34 -20.01 -14.75 6.18
C PRO A 34 -18.55 -14.32 5.99
N THR A 35 -17.63 -15.27 5.93
CA THR A 35 -16.22 -15.06 5.63
C THR A 35 -15.94 -15.04 4.12
N HIS A 36 -14.76 -14.55 3.74
CA HIS A 36 -14.34 -14.44 2.36
C HIS A 36 -13.04 -15.18 2.07
N PRO A 37 -12.94 -15.90 0.94
CA PRO A 37 -11.66 -16.46 0.50
C PRO A 37 -10.68 -15.35 0.12
N GLN A 38 -9.37 -15.62 0.21
CA GLN A 38 -8.33 -14.61 -0.03
C GLN A 38 -8.46 -13.92 -1.40
N HIS A 39 -8.84 -14.63 -2.46
CA HIS A 39 -9.00 -14.03 -3.78
C HIS A 39 -10.13 -12.98 -3.84
N ALA A 40 -11.19 -13.14 -3.02
CA ALA A 40 -12.23 -12.12 -2.90
C ALA A 40 -11.73 -10.93 -2.07
N VAL A 41 -11.04 -11.18 -0.96
CA VAL A 41 -10.44 -10.11 -0.14
C VAL A 41 -9.42 -9.28 -0.95
N ARG A 42 -8.64 -9.91 -1.84
CA ARG A 42 -7.73 -9.22 -2.74
C ARG A 42 -8.38 -8.06 -3.50
N LEU A 43 -9.63 -8.23 -3.94
CA LEU A 43 -10.37 -7.23 -4.71
C LEU A 43 -10.90 -6.07 -3.85
N MET A 44 -10.87 -6.21 -2.52
CA MET A 44 -11.33 -5.20 -1.56
C MET A 44 -10.20 -4.30 -1.05
N ILE A 45 -8.92 -4.68 -1.30
CA ILE A 45 -7.73 -3.95 -0.84
C ILE A 45 -7.49 -2.69 -1.67
N GLY A 46 -6.85 -1.67 -1.06
CA GLY A 46 -6.35 -0.46 -1.71
C GLY A 46 -7.02 0.83 -1.24
N ARG A 47 -8.26 0.78 -0.72
CA ARG A 47 -9.02 1.96 -0.28
C ARG A 47 -8.98 2.21 1.23
N GLY A 48 -8.13 1.49 1.96
CA GLY A 48 -8.03 1.55 3.42
C GLY A 48 -9.00 0.63 4.14
N ALA A 49 -8.80 0.48 5.47
CA ALA A 49 -9.47 -0.54 6.30
C ALA A 49 -11.00 -0.39 6.35
N ALA A 50 -11.52 0.85 6.42
CA ALA A 50 -12.98 1.05 6.46
C ALA A 50 -13.66 0.56 5.17
N ASN A 51 -13.09 0.87 4.00
CA ASN A 51 -13.62 0.41 2.72
C ASN A 51 -13.44 -1.11 2.50
N LEU A 52 -12.37 -1.71 3.02
CA LEU A 52 -12.20 -3.16 3.07
C LEU A 52 -13.36 -3.81 3.85
N CYS A 53 -13.66 -3.28 5.04
CA CYS A 53 -14.74 -3.79 5.90
C CYS A 53 -16.12 -3.57 5.27
N ALA A 54 -16.38 -2.40 4.68
CA ALA A 54 -17.62 -2.12 3.96
C ALA A 54 -17.84 -3.09 2.79
N SER A 55 -16.78 -3.33 1.99
CA SER A 55 -16.84 -4.29 0.88
C SER A 55 -17.12 -5.71 1.37
N ALA A 56 -16.59 -6.11 2.53
CA ALA A 56 -16.82 -7.42 3.11
C ALA A 56 -18.26 -7.65 3.59
N ILE A 57 -19.00 -6.58 3.87
CA ILE A 57 -20.42 -6.64 4.23
C ILE A 57 -21.36 -6.21 3.09
N GLY A 58 -20.83 -6.12 1.86
CA GLY A 58 -21.64 -5.96 0.64
C GLY A 58 -21.84 -4.52 0.16
N TYR A 59 -21.13 -3.53 0.71
CA TYR A 59 -21.22 -2.13 0.28
C TYR A 59 -20.03 -1.72 -0.58
N ALA A 60 -20.29 -0.88 -1.59
CA ALA A 60 -19.25 -0.40 -2.49
C ALA A 60 -18.30 0.61 -1.80
N ASP A 61 -18.82 1.39 -0.86
CA ASP A 61 -18.06 2.40 -0.12
C ASP A 61 -18.45 2.42 1.36
N ALA A 62 -17.51 2.83 2.22
CA ALA A 62 -17.74 2.95 3.65
C ALA A 62 -18.86 3.95 4.01
N ALA A 63 -19.05 4.99 3.19
CA ALA A 63 -20.10 5.98 3.40
C ALA A 63 -21.52 5.43 3.11
N GLU A 64 -21.63 4.33 2.38
CA GLU A 64 -22.90 3.67 2.05
C GLU A 64 -23.32 2.63 3.08
N ALA A 65 -22.37 2.14 3.89
CA ALA A 65 -22.63 1.10 4.88
C ALA A 65 -23.32 1.67 6.12
N PRO A 66 -24.27 0.91 6.75
CA PRO A 66 -24.80 1.27 8.06
C PRO A 66 -23.66 1.43 9.08
N ALA A 67 -23.64 2.57 9.76
CA ALA A 67 -22.51 2.97 10.60
C ALA A 67 -22.23 1.95 11.73
N ASP A 68 -23.26 1.46 12.40
CA ASP A 68 -23.16 0.48 13.47
C ASP A 68 -22.58 -0.86 13.01
N GLN A 69 -22.99 -1.34 11.83
CA GLN A 69 -22.47 -2.56 11.24
C GLN A 69 -21.02 -2.40 10.76
N LEU A 70 -20.73 -1.29 10.08
CA LEU A 70 -19.37 -0.97 9.64
C LEU A 70 -18.42 -0.84 10.83
N ASP A 71 -18.80 -0.11 11.86
CA ASP A 71 -17.99 0.11 13.05
C ASP A 71 -17.72 -1.21 13.78
N ALA A 72 -18.69 -2.11 13.87
CA ALA A 72 -18.50 -3.41 14.50
C ALA A 72 -17.44 -4.23 13.77
N VAL A 73 -17.52 -4.35 12.43
CA VAL A 73 -16.54 -5.09 11.61
C VAL A 73 -15.19 -4.41 11.63
N HIS A 74 -15.14 -3.08 11.47
CA HIS A 74 -13.90 -2.31 11.42
C HIS A 74 -13.14 -2.34 12.75
N ASN A 75 -13.85 -2.21 13.88
CA ASN A 75 -13.24 -2.34 15.21
C ASN A 75 -12.73 -3.76 15.47
N GLY A 76 -13.46 -4.78 15.03
CA GLY A 76 -13.01 -6.17 15.06
C GLY A 76 -11.72 -6.35 14.24
N PHE A 77 -11.72 -5.89 12.99
CA PHE A 77 -10.53 -5.94 12.12
C PHE A 77 -9.32 -5.23 12.74
N ARG A 78 -9.49 -4.02 13.28
CA ARG A 78 -8.41 -3.27 13.93
C ARG A 78 -7.84 -3.99 15.15
N ARG A 79 -8.67 -4.69 15.91
CA ARG A 79 -8.22 -5.50 17.07
C ARG A 79 -7.43 -6.74 16.63
N GLU A 80 -7.87 -7.42 15.56
CA GLU A 80 -7.26 -8.67 15.10
C GLU A 80 -5.97 -8.45 14.29
N TYR A 81 -5.92 -7.40 13.45
CA TYR A 81 -4.89 -7.24 12.45
C TYR A 81 -3.46 -7.11 13.01
N PRO A 82 -3.18 -6.45 14.15
CA PRO A 82 -1.85 -6.40 14.74
C PRO A 82 -1.26 -7.79 15.03
N ASN A 83 -2.12 -8.78 15.29
CA ASN A 83 -1.71 -10.17 15.56
C ASN A 83 -1.71 -11.07 14.32
N CYS A 84 -2.27 -10.60 13.20
CA CYS A 84 -2.45 -11.39 11.99
C CYS A 84 -1.43 -11.08 10.89
N TRP A 85 -0.65 -10.01 10.98
CA TRP A 85 0.29 -9.67 9.91
C TRP A 85 1.69 -10.26 10.12
N GLN A 86 2.02 -10.78 11.30
CA GLN A 86 3.35 -11.25 11.65
C GLN A 86 3.70 -12.62 11.03
N GLY A 87 4.98 -12.96 11.06
CA GLY A 87 5.48 -14.23 10.54
C GLY A 87 5.21 -14.39 9.04
N ASP A 88 4.78 -15.58 8.65
CA ASP A 88 4.51 -15.93 7.25
C ASP A 88 3.29 -15.25 6.63
N MET A 89 2.52 -14.52 7.43
CA MET A 89 1.30 -13.85 6.97
C MET A 89 1.58 -12.57 6.19
N THR A 90 2.78 -12.00 6.34
CA THR A 90 3.27 -10.90 5.50
C THR A 90 4.72 -11.22 5.09
N ARG A 91 4.97 -11.25 3.79
CA ARG A 91 6.29 -11.57 3.22
C ARG A 91 6.73 -10.45 2.29
N ILE A 92 8.02 -10.11 2.32
CA ILE A 92 8.63 -9.23 1.32
C ILE A 92 8.59 -9.96 -0.03
N TYR A 93 8.24 -9.26 -1.10
CA TYR A 93 8.32 -9.85 -2.44
C TYR A 93 9.77 -10.20 -2.80
N PRO A 94 10.00 -11.33 -3.50
CA PRO A 94 11.35 -11.74 -3.90
C PRO A 94 12.09 -10.62 -4.64
N GLY A 95 13.36 -10.38 -4.30
CA GLY A 95 14.21 -9.35 -4.92
C GLY A 95 14.07 -7.94 -4.30
N ILE A 96 12.95 -7.59 -3.68
CA ILE A 96 12.71 -6.24 -3.14
C ILE A 96 13.80 -5.81 -2.14
N SER A 97 14.16 -6.67 -1.16
CA SER A 97 15.19 -6.30 -0.20
C SER A 97 16.53 -6.01 -0.85
N ILE A 98 16.91 -6.77 -1.88
CA ILE A 98 18.18 -6.58 -2.61
C ILE A 98 18.12 -5.24 -3.36
N MET A 99 17.05 -4.98 -4.10
CA MET A 99 16.84 -3.72 -4.82
C MET A 99 16.93 -2.51 -3.87
N LEU A 100 16.22 -2.56 -2.75
CA LEU A 100 16.19 -1.45 -1.77
C LEU A 100 17.59 -1.18 -1.17
N HIS A 101 18.37 -2.22 -0.86
CA HIS A 101 19.75 -2.03 -0.39
C HIS A 101 20.64 -1.39 -1.44
N ARG A 102 20.51 -1.77 -2.73
CA ARG A 102 21.27 -1.16 -3.82
C ARG A 102 20.88 0.31 -4.01
N LEU A 103 19.58 0.62 -4.01
CA LEU A 103 19.10 2.01 -4.07
C LEU A 103 19.62 2.84 -2.88
N ALA A 104 19.63 2.29 -1.67
CA ALA A 104 20.20 2.94 -0.49
C ALA A 104 21.71 3.21 -0.64
N ALA A 105 22.47 2.23 -1.16
CA ALA A 105 23.91 2.39 -1.44
C ALA A 105 24.22 3.49 -2.46
N GLU A 106 23.32 3.71 -3.42
CA GLU A 106 23.40 4.81 -4.41
C GLU A 106 22.91 6.17 -3.85
N GLY A 107 22.54 6.23 -2.56
CA GLY A 107 22.08 7.45 -1.92
C GLY A 107 20.67 7.90 -2.34
N VAL A 108 19.86 7.00 -2.84
CA VAL A 108 18.45 7.29 -3.19
C VAL A 108 17.65 7.51 -1.92
N LYS A 109 16.92 8.63 -1.83
CA LYS A 109 15.94 8.87 -0.76
C LYS A 109 14.69 8.03 -1.00
N MET A 110 14.26 7.32 0.03
CA MET A 110 13.12 6.42 -0.05
C MET A 110 12.11 6.70 1.05
N ALA A 111 10.83 6.73 0.69
CA ALA A 111 9.69 6.82 1.61
C ALA A 111 8.70 5.71 1.36
N VAL A 112 7.86 5.45 2.34
CA VAL A 112 6.65 4.61 2.20
C VAL A 112 5.41 5.49 2.30
N LEU A 113 4.45 5.32 1.39
CA LEU A 113 3.14 5.97 1.42
C LEU A 113 2.02 4.94 1.20
N SER A 114 1.24 4.68 2.24
CA SER A 114 0.18 3.66 2.19
C SER A 114 -1.17 4.15 2.72
N ASN A 115 -2.27 3.63 2.15
CA ASN A 115 -3.63 3.80 2.67
C ASN A 115 -3.92 2.95 3.92
N LYS A 116 -2.99 2.06 4.28
CA LYS A 116 -3.02 1.27 5.52
C LYS A 116 -2.90 2.16 6.75
N PRO A 117 -3.58 1.86 7.87
CA PRO A 117 -3.42 2.60 9.12
C PRO A 117 -1.95 2.73 9.54
N HIS A 118 -1.54 3.92 10.00
CA HIS A 118 -0.15 4.22 10.32
C HIS A 118 0.39 3.39 11.49
N ASP A 119 -0.45 3.14 12.50
CA ASP A 119 -0.16 2.33 13.67
C ASP A 119 0.19 0.85 13.34
N VAL A 120 -0.15 0.39 12.13
CA VAL A 120 0.26 -0.91 11.59
C VAL A 120 1.38 -0.75 10.54
N THR A 121 1.31 0.30 9.71
CA THR A 121 2.31 0.55 8.66
C THR A 121 3.71 0.73 9.23
N LEU A 122 3.86 1.59 10.24
CA LEU A 122 5.15 1.92 10.84
C LEU A 122 5.86 0.69 11.43
N PRO A 123 5.26 -0.08 12.37
CA PRO A 123 5.92 -1.25 12.91
C PRO A 123 6.17 -2.35 11.87
N MET A 124 5.28 -2.51 10.88
CA MET A 124 5.48 -3.48 9.79
C MET A 124 6.71 -3.14 8.96
N VAL A 125 6.86 -1.89 8.52
CA VAL A 125 8.02 -1.45 7.74
C VAL A 125 9.31 -1.55 8.55
N GLN A 126 9.30 -1.13 9.82
CA GLN A 126 10.46 -1.21 10.70
C GLN A 126 10.89 -2.66 10.97
N THR A 127 9.93 -3.59 11.07
CA THR A 127 10.21 -5.01 11.31
C THR A 127 10.73 -5.71 10.06
N LEU A 128 10.13 -5.44 8.91
CA LEU A 128 10.47 -6.15 7.65
C LEU A 128 11.69 -5.54 6.94
N PHE A 129 11.95 -4.25 7.16
CA PHE A 129 13.03 -3.51 6.51
C PHE A 129 13.91 -2.74 7.52
N PRO A 130 14.47 -3.42 8.53
CA PRO A 130 15.15 -2.74 9.66
C PRO A 130 16.42 -1.97 9.26
N THR A 131 17.00 -2.27 8.09
CA THR A 131 18.24 -1.66 7.58
C THR A 131 18.01 -0.71 6.41
N ILE A 132 16.79 -0.58 5.92
CA ILE A 132 16.46 0.32 4.82
C ILE A 132 16.08 1.69 5.39
N PRO A 133 16.73 2.80 4.94
CA PRO A 133 16.52 4.13 5.49
C PRO A 133 15.26 4.80 4.92
N PHE A 134 14.09 4.18 5.12
CA PHE A 134 12.83 4.82 4.74
C PHE A 134 12.54 6.04 5.63
N SER A 135 12.39 7.21 5.02
CA SER A 135 12.02 8.45 5.70
C SER A 135 11.34 9.45 4.75
N PRO A 136 10.04 9.78 4.94
CA PRO A 136 9.17 9.24 6.00
C PRO A 136 8.59 7.86 5.69
N ILE A 137 8.02 7.22 6.73
CA ILE A 137 7.08 6.10 6.61
C ILE A 137 5.69 6.66 6.91
N GLN A 138 4.87 6.82 5.87
CA GLN A 138 3.56 7.45 5.97
C GLN A 138 2.44 6.43 5.71
N GLY A 139 1.81 5.95 6.76
CA GLY A 139 0.49 5.31 6.71
C GLY A 139 -0.62 6.33 6.94
N PHE A 140 -1.86 5.91 6.85
CA PHE A 140 -3.01 6.78 7.07
C PHE A 140 -3.17 7.12 8.57
N THR A 141 -3.08 8.40 8.90
CA THR A 141 -3.31 8.96 10.25
C THR A 141 -4.62 9.75 10.37
N GLY A 142 -5.19 10.16 9.24
CA GLY A 142 -6.28 11.14 9.17
C GLY A 142 -5.78 12.59 8.95
N GLU A 143 -4.47 12.85 9.06
CA GLU A 143 -3.87 14.15 8.80
C GLU A 143 -3.96 14.55 7.32
N PHE A 144 -3.71 13.59 6.44
CA PHE A 144 -3.89 13.74 5.00
C PHE A 144 -5.01 12.81 4.51
N PRO A 145 -5.76 13.20 3.48
CA PRO A 145 -6.67 12.27 2.81
C PRO A 145 -5.92 11.05 2.26
N ARG A 146 -6.64 9.94 2.07
CA ARG A 146 -6.07 8.73 1.46
C ARG A 146 -5.75 8.93 -0.01
N LYS A 147 -4.80 8.15 -0.54
CA LYS A 147 -4.66 7.95 -1.99
C LYS A 147 -6.04 7.65 -2.60
N PRO A 148 -6.47 8.32 -3.67
CA PRO A 148 -5.68 9.05 -4.67
C PRO A 148 -5.47 10.56 -4.40
N ASP A 149 -5.71 11.08 -3.20
CA ASP A 149 -5.39 12.47 -2.87
C ASP A 149 -3.87 12.68 -2.88
N PRO A 150 -3.35 13.77 -3.49
CA PRO A 150 -1.92 14.01 -3.62
C PRO A 150 -1.26 14.64 -2.38
N ALA A 151 -2.01 15.07 -1.38
CA ALA A 151 -1.51 15.89 -0.27
C ALA A 151 -0.32 15.24 0.46
N ALA A 152 -0.37 13.92 0.71
CA ALA A 152 0.73 13.22 1.36
C ALA A 152 2.00 13.18 0.49
N LEU A 153 1.91 13.11 -0.85
CA LEU A 153 3.08 13.22 -1.74
C LEU A 153 3.70 14.62 -1.70
N HIS A 154 2.87 15.67 -1.72
CA HIS A 154 3.35 17.05 -1.57
C HIS A 154 4.05 17.26 -0.23
N HIS A 155 3.53 16.68 0.85
CA HIS A 155 4.18 16.71 2.16
C HIS A 155 5.55 16.03 2.13
N ILE A 156 5.66 14.83 1.56
CA ILE A 156 6.95 14.11 1.43
C ILE A 156 7.96 14.94 0.61
N ALA A 157 7.54 15.53 -0.51
CA ALA A 157 8.40 16.41 -1.31
C ALA A 157 8.91 17.60 -0.49
N SER A 158 8.03 18.24 0.28
CA SER A 158 8.37 19.35 1.19
C SER A 158 9.40 18.94 2.25
N LEU A 159 9.22 17.77 2.89
CA LEU A 159 10.18 17.23 3.87
C LEU A 159 11.58 17.02 3.26
N TRP A 160 11.64 16.66 1.98
CA TRP A 160 12.90 16.45 1.29
C TRP A 160 13.47 17.72 0.64
N GLY A 161 12.73 18.84 0.65
CA GLY A 161 13.14 20.11 0.05
C GLY A 161 13.21 20.06 -1.48
N VAL A 162 12.32 19.27 -2.10
CA VAL A 162 12.22 19.07 -3.56
C VAL A 162 10.80 19.35 -4.05
N THR A 163 10.62 19.41 -5.36
CA THR A 163 9.28 19.50 -5.95
C THR A 163 8.66 18.10 -6.06
N VAL A 164 7.33 18.01 -6.11
CA VAL A 164 6.66 16.73 -6.28
C VAL A 164 6.99 16.06 -7.62
N ALA A 165 7.35 16.86 -8.65
CA ALA A 165 7.80 16.36 -9.95
C ALA A 165 9.16 15.63 -9.89
N ASP A 166 9.96 15.87 -8.84
CA ASP A 166 11.23 15.17 -8.60
C ASP A 166 11.04 13.81 -7.93
N LEU A 167 9.81 13.50 -7.46
CA LEU A 167 9.47 12.21 -6.89
C LEU A 167 9.16 11.19 -8.00
N THR A 168 9.28 9.92 -7.66
CA THR A 168 8.68 8.83 -8.45
C THR A 168 7.89 7.96 -7.49
N LEU A 169 6.57 7.84 -7.72
CA LEU A 169 5.72 6.92 -6.97
C LEU A 169 5.79 5.53 -7.59
N VAL A 170 6.06 4.53 -6.77
CA VAL A 170 6.05 3.11 -7.16
C VAL A 170 4.89 2.42 -6.45
N GLY A 171 3.98 1.80 -7.19
CA GLY A 171 2.80 1.15 -6.63
C GLY A 171 2.23 0.06 -7.51
N ASP A 172 1.26 -0.70 -7.00
CA ASP A 172 0.63 -1.81 -7.73
C ASP A 172 -0.82 -1.53 -8.13
N SER A 173 -1.31 -0.31 -7.91
CA SER A 173 -2.74 -0.04 -8.03
C SER A 173 -3.08 1.23 -8.81
N MET A 174 -4.34 1.30 -9.26
CA MET A 174 -4.90 2.52 -9.85
C MET A 174 -5.01 3.67 -8.85
N TYR A 175 -4.95 3.39 -7.52
CA TYR A 175 -4.87 4.44 -6.52
C TYR A 175 -3.52 5.14 -6.58
N ASP A 176 -2.43 4.39 -6.77
CA ASP A 176 -1.08 4.95 -6.95
C ASP A 176 -0.99 5.74 -8.25
N ALA A 177 -1.46 5.17 -9.36
CA ALA A 177 -1.51 5.83 -10.66
C ALA A 177 -2.24 7.19 -10.59
N ARG A 178 -3.42 7.21 -9.97
CA ARG A 178 -4.22 8.43 -9.80
C ARG A 178 -3.57 9.41 -8.83
N THR A 179 -2.96 8.93 -7.74
CA THR A 179 -2.22 9.80 -6.81
C THR A 179 -1.10 10.53 -7.52
N ALA A 180 -0.30 9.81 -8.30
CA ALA A 180 0.78 10.38 -9.08
C ALA A 180 0.28 11.37 -10.13
N CYS A 181 -0.79 11.03 -10.84
CA CYS A 181 -1.43 11.92 -11.80
C CYS A 181 -1.93 13.21 -11.13
N ASN A 182 -2.64 13.11 -10.01
CA ASN A 182 -3.16 14.24 -9.26
C ASN A 182 -2.05 15.13 -8.68
N ALA A 183 -0.90 14.55 -8.35
CA ALA A 183 0.28 15.26 -7.88
C ALA A 183 1.17 15.79 -9.02
N ALA A 184 0.91 15.42 -10.26
CA ALA A 184 1.81 15.64 -11.40
C ALA A 184 3.23 15.09 -11.16
N CYS A 185 3.34 13.89 -10.55
CA CYS A 185 4.61 13.21 -10.32
C CYS A 185 4.75 11.95 -11.20
N PRO A 186 5.97 11.56 -11.59
CA PRO A 186 6.24 10.30 -12.26
C PRO A 186 5.70 9.09 -11.46
N CYS A 187 5.20 8.07 -12.17
CA CYS A 187 4.70 6.84 -11.58
C CYS A 187 5.25 5.62 -12.32
N MET A 188 5.60 4.60 -11.57
CA MET A 188 5.98 3.28 -12.05
C MET A 188 5.09 2.23 -11.38
N LEU A 189 4.38 1.44 -12.19
CA LEU A 189 3.46 0.42 -11.68
C LEU A 189 4.11 -0.95 -11.72
N VAL A 190 3.76 -1.80 -10.74
CA VAL A 190 4.26 -3.16 -10.64
C VAL A 190 3.13 -4.18 -10.84
N ALA A 191 3.40 -5.25 -11.58
CA ALA A 191 2.40 -6.23 -12.01
C ALA A 191 2.23 -7.42 -11.05
N TRP A 192 3.10 -7.58 -10.05
CA TRP A 192 3.03 -8.69 -9.09
C TRP A 192 2.08 -8.46 -7.91
N GLY A 193 1.49 -7.26 -7.81
CA GLY A 193 0.63 -6.85 -6.71
C GLY A 193 -0.83 -7.34 -6.82
N TYR A 194 -1.74 -6.57 -6.27
CA TYR A 194 -3.15 -6.98 -6.11
C TYR A 194 -4.06 -6.57 -7.26
N SER A 195 -3.71 -5.51 -8.00
CA SER A 195 -4.51 -5.06 -9.13
C SER A 195 -4.44 -6.02 -10.33
N LYS A 196 -5.42 -5.93 -11.20
CA LYS A 196 -5.39 -6.65 -12.47
C LYS A 196 -4.38 -5.98 -13.40
N VAL A 197 -3.48 -6.73 -13.99
CA VAL A 197 -2.45 -6.22 -14.92
C VAL A 197 -3.07 -5.45 -16.08
N ARG A 198 -4.22 -5.91 -16.58
CA ARG A 198 -4.94 -5.22 -17.65
C ARG A 198 -5.25 -3.77 -17.28
N ASP A 199 -5.79 -3.54 -16.08
CA ASP A 199 -6.19 -2.20 -15.63
C ASP A 199 -4.96 -1.27 -15.48
N LEU A 200 -3.82 -1.85 -15.05
CA LEU A 200 -2.55 -1.12 -14.97
C LEU A 200 -2.03 -0.72 -16.35
N VAL A 201 -2.06 -1.64 -17.33
CA VAL A 201 -1.62 -1.36 -18.70
C VAL A 201 -2.52 -0.33 -19.38
N GLU A 202 -3.82 -0.40 -19.17
CA GLU A 202 -4.80 0.58 -19.68
C GLU A 202 -4.58 2.01 -19.14
N SER A 203 -3.83 2.17 -18.02
CA SER A 203 -3.46 3.49 -17.51
C SER A 203 -2.48 4.28 -18.41
N GLY A 204 -1.77 3.59 -19.31
CA GLY A 204 -0.71 4.16 -20.15
C GLY A 204 0.59 4.47 -19.42
N LEU A 205 0.69 4.14 -18.12
CA LEU A 205 1.91 4.31 -17.32
C LEU A 205 2.86 3.11 -17.49
N PRO A 206 4.17 3.28 -17.20
CA PRO A 206 5.11 2.16 -17.21
C PRO A 206 4.71 1.09 -16.20
N VAL A 207 4.61 -0.18 -16.65
CA VAL A 207 4.26 -1.36 -15.83
C VAL A 207 5.39 -2.36 -15.89
N TYR A 208 5.92 -2.75 -14.73
CA TYR A 208 7.05 -3.66 -14.60
C TYR A 208 6.60 -5.04 -14.11
N GLY A 209 6.97 -6.09 -14.82
CA GLY A 209 6.60 -7.47 -14.52
C GLY A 209 7.52 -8.15 -13.49
N SER A 210 8.70 -7.59 -13.24
CA SER A 210 9.67 -8.13 -12.28
C SER A 210 10.41 -7.02 -11.52
N VAL A 211 10.98 -7.39 -10.37
CA VAL A 211 11.76 -6.47 -9.53
C VAL A 211 13.05 -6.05 -10.26
N GLU A 212 13.67 -6.93 -11.02
CA GLU A 212 14.88 -6.64 -11.79
C GLU A 212 14.62 -5.58 -12.88
N ALA A 213 13.49 -5.70 -13.59
CA ALA A 213 13.09 -4.72 -14.61
C ALA A 213 12.78 -3.34 -13.98
N LEU A 214 12.13 -3.33 -12.82
CA LEU A 214 11.89 -2.11 -12.05
C LEU A 214 13.21 -1.49 -11.58
N GLU A 215 14.12 -2.29 -10.99
CA GLU A 215 15.43 -1.84 -10.51
C GLU A 215 16.25 -1.16 -11.63
N GLN A 216 16.32 -1.81 -12.79
CA GLN A 216 17.02 -1.25 -13.95
C GLN A 216 16.46 0.13 -14.31
N ALA A 217 15.14 0.25 -14.41
CA ALA A 217 14.48 1.52 -14.77
C ALA A 217 14.59 2.61 -13.68
N LEU A 218 14.81 2.24 -12.43
CA LEU A 218 15.05 3.19 -11.33
C LEU A 218 16.49 3.71 -11.34
N LEU A 219 17.45 2.88 -11.79
CA LEU A 219 18.87 3.21 -11.83
C LEU A 219 19.31 3.91 -13.14
N ASP A 220 18.53 3.79 -14.20
CA ASP A 220 18.73 4.54 -15.45
C ASP A 220 18.30 6.01 -15.28
#